data_56791b5a8acc486876721f25fdfe3ec0
#
_entry.id   56791b5a8acc486876721f25fdfe3ec0
#
_cell.length_a   1.000
_cell.length_b   1.000
_cell.length_c   1.000
_cell.angle_alpha   90.00
_cell.angle_beta   90.00
_cell.angle_gamma   90.00
#
_symmetry.space_group_name_H-M   'P 1'
#
loop_
_entity.id
_entity.type
_entity.pdbx_description
1 polymer ?
#
loop_
_entity_poly.entity_id
_entity_poly.type
_entity_poly.pdbx_seq_one_letter_code
_entity_poly.pdbx_strand_id
1 'polypeptide(L)'
;LASVGLATRIGIFYAMQGIVSIFMPTLMGIVADKFIPAQKLLGICHGIAGAAMLGAGFYGMTAGTEVSFGILFGLYALSVAFYMPTIALSNSAAFKILEQNGYDTIKDFPPIRVFGTVGFILAMLFVNFVTNGNGVQYQHSYNQFIVSGVLGLTMLLYCFTLPNCPCSTGTGEKQ
;
A
#
# COMPACT_ATOMS: atom_id res chain seq x y z
N LEU A 1 -9.30 16.70 3.90
CA LEU A 1 -9.41 17.60 2.75
C LEU A 1 -10.51 18.62 2.91
N ALA A 2 -11.69 18.24 3.41
CA ALA A 2 -12.79 19.19 3.65
C ALA A 2 -12.43 20.27 4.67
N SER A 3 -11.70 19.91 5.72
CA SER A 3 -11.28 20.81 6.80
C SER A 3 -10.28 21.90 6.36
N VAL A 4 -9.61 21.73 5.21
CA VAL A 4 -8.63 22.68 4.66
C VAL A 4 -9.09 23.30 3.33
N GLY A 5 -10.40 23.31 3.04
CA GLY A 5 -10.95 23.94 1.84
C GLY A 5 -10.66 23.24 0.51
N LEU A 6 -10.13 22.02 0.55
CA LEU A 6 -9.78 21.23 -0.65
C LEU A 6 -10.89 20.25 -1.08
N ALA A 7 -12.10 20.37 -0.52
CA ALA A 7 -13.22 19.46 -0.81
C ALA A 7 -13.58 19.41 -2.30
N THR A 8 -13.54 20.56 -3.00
CA THR A 8 -13.81 20.64 -4.45
C THR A 8 -12.81 19.92 -5.32
N ARG A 9 -11.62 19.58 -4.78
CA ARG A 9 -10.52 18.90 -5.51
C ARG A 9 -10.44 17.41 -5.21
N ILE A 10 -11.34 16.85 -4.40
CA ILE A 10 -11.35 15.42 -4.04
C ILE A 10 -11.42 14.53 -5.30
N GLY A 11 -12.21 14.93 -6.31
CA GLY A 11 -12.32 14.19 -7.56
C GLY A 11 -10.99 13.96 -8.28
N ILE A 12 -10.04 14.89 -8.18
CA ILE A 12 -8.70 14.75 -8.79
C ILE A 12 -7.89 13.64 -8.11
N PHE A 13 -8.02 13.48 -6.78
CA PHE A 13 -7.38 12.37 -6.04
C PHE A 13 -7.89 11.02 -6.51
N TYR A 14 -9.22 10.85 -6.68
CA TYR A 14 -9.80 9.62 -7.17
C TYR A 14 -9.46 9.34 -8.64
N ALA A 15 -9.48 10.36 -9.51
CA ALA A 15 -9.10 10.21 -10.91
C ALA A 15 -7.64 9.76 -11.05
N MET A 16 -6.72 10.37 -10.30
CA MET A 16 -5.31 9.98 -10.26
C MET A 16 -5.15 8.53 -9.78
N GLN A 17 -5.86 8.14 -8.71
CA GLN A 17 -5.84 6.76 -8.21
C GLN A 17 -6.31 5.77 -9.28
N GLY A 18 -7.38 6.08 -10.01
CA GLY A 18 -7.89 5.26 -11.11
C GLY A 18 -6.84 5.06 -12.21
N ILE A 19 -6.22 6.15 -12.68
CA ILE A 19 -5.18 6.10 -13.72
C ILE A 19 -3.98 5.28 -13.26
N VAL A 20 -3.48 5.54 -12.07
CA VAL A 20 -2.31 4.85 -11.49
C VAL A 20 -2.58 3.35 -11.33
N SER A 21 -3.79 2.96 -10.92
CA SER A 21 -4.17 1.56 -10.73
C SER A 21 -4.17 0.72 -12.00
N ILE A 22 -4.22 1.35 -13.18
CA ILE A 22 -4.15 0.66 -14.48
C ILE A 22 -2.69 0.35 -14.84
N PHE A 23 -1.79 1.33 -14.69
CA PHE A 23 -0.42 1.22 -15.21
C PHE A 23 0.57 0.63 -14.22
N MET A 24 0.52 1.03 -12.96
CA MET A 24 1.54 0.68 -11.97
C MET A 24 1.60 -0.82 -11.63
N PRO A 25 0.49 -1.57 -11.49
CA PRO A 25 0.56 -3.01 -11.26
C PRO A 25 1.26 -3.76 -12.40
N THR A 26 1.01 -3.37 -13.64
CA THR A 26 1.65 -3.98 -14.82
C THR A 26 3.14 -3.71 -14.84
N LEU A 27 3.56 -2.45 -14.61
CA LEU A 27 4.97 -2.08 -14.56
C LEU A 27 5.71 -2.82 -13.45
N MET A 28 5.15 -2.85 -12.25
CA MET A 28 5.76 -3.53 -11.10
C MET A 28 5.72 -5.05 -11.24
N GLY A 29 4.73 -5.61 -11.93
CA GLY A 29 4.71 -7.02 -12.30
C GLY A 29 5.90 -7.40 -13.18
N ILE A 30 6.19 -6.62 -14.22
CA ILE A 30 7.37 -6.83 -15.09
C ILE A 30 8.67 -6.75 -14.28
N VAL A 31 8.77 -5.80 -13.35
CA VAL A 31 9.95 -5.64 -12.48
C VAL A 31 10.10 -6.85 -11.55
N ALA A 32 9.01 -7.36 -10.98
CA ALA A 32 9.01 -8.53 -10.12
C ALA A 32 9.39 -9.82 -10.84
N ASP A 33 9.01 -9.93 -12.12
CA ASP A 33 9.31 -11.12 -12.90
C ASP A 33 10.76 -11.16 -13.40
N LYS A 34 11.35 -10.00 -13.69
CA LYS A 34 12.66 -9.92 -14.36
C LYS A 34 13.82 -9.51 -13.45
N PHE A 35 13.60 -8.61 -12.49
CA PHE A 35 14.69 -7.90 -11.85
C PHE A 35 14.75 -8.09 -10.32
N ILE A 36 13.63 -8.05 -9.63
CA ILE A 36 13.59 -8.02 -8.17
C ILE A 36 12.58 -9.06 -7.68
N PRO A 37 12.96 -9.97 -6.76
CA PRO A 37 12.03 -10.93 -6.17
C PRO A 37 10.75 -10.26 -5.62
N ALA A 38 9.59 -10.85 -5.89
CA ALA A 38 8.28 -10.25 -5.61
C ALA A 38 8.12 -9.80 -4.14
N GLN A 39 8.60 -10.58 -3.16
CA GLN A 39 8.53 -10.22 -1.75
C GLN A 39 9.39 -8.99 -1.39
N LYS A 40 10.57 -8.84 -2.03
CA LYS A 40 11.43 -7.66 -1.80
C LYS A 40 10.82 -6.41 -2.44
N LEU A 41 10.32 -6.55 -3.67
CA LEU A 41 9.66 -5.45 -4.37
C LEU A 41 8.39 -5.02 -3.61
N LEU A 42 7.62 -5.97 -3.08
CA LEU A 42 6.46 -5.70 -2.21
C LEU A 42 6.86 -4.83 -1.00
N GLY A 43 7.95 -5.22 -0.31
CA GLY A 43 8.48 -4.45 0.81
C GLY A 43 8.91 -3.03 0.41
N ILE A 44 9.66 -2.88 -0.67
CA ILE A 44 10.12 -1.59 -1.18
C ILE A 44 8.91 -0.69 -1.52
N CYS A 45 7.91 -1.23 -2.22
CA CYS A 45 6.69 -0.50 -2.56
C CYS A 45 5.95 -0.01 -1.30
N HIS A 46 5.78 -0.87 -0.30
CA HIS A 46 5.18 -0.48 0.98
C HIS A 46 6.02 0.55 1.74
N GLY A 47 7.34 0.43 1.68
CA GLY A 47 8.25 1.39 2.31
C GLY A 47 8.14 2.80 1.70
N ILE A 48 8.17 2.90 0.38
CA ILE A 48 8.03 4.19 -0.33
C ILE A 48 6.64 4.77 -0.09
N ALA A 49 5.59 3.96 -0.24
CA ALA A 49 4.22 4.39 0.00
C ALA A 49 4.00 4.85 1.45
N GLY A 50 4.53 4.11 2.42
CA GLY A 50 4.47 4.44 3.84
C GLY A 50 5.23 5.71 4.19
N ALA A 51 6.44 5.89 3.68
CA ALA A 51 7.23 7.10 3.89
C ALA A 51 6.53 8.35 3.30
N ALA A 52 5.95 8.23 2.10
CA ALA A 52 5.19 9.31 1.49
C ALA A 52 3.93 9.67 2.31
N MET A 53 3.23 8.67 2.88
CA MET A 53 2.08 8.91 3.78
C MET A 53 2.50 9.56 5.08
N LEU A 54 3.61 9.14 5.71
CA LEU A 54 4.14 9.83 6.88
C LEU A 54 4.47 11.28 6.55
N GLY A 55 5.14 11.54 5.43
CA GLY A 55 5.42 12.89 4.95
C GLY A 55 4.15 13.73 4.79
N ALA A 56 3.09 13.18 4.18
CA ALA A 56 1.81 13.86 4.03
C ALA A 56 1.13 14.13 5.38
N GLY A 57 1.20 13.19 6.33
CA GLY A 57 0.67 13.35 7.69
C GLY A 57 1.39 14.45 8.46
N PHE A 58 2.71 14.40 8.52
CA PHE A 58 3.53 15.42 9.20
C PHE A 58 3.37 16.80 8.56
N TYR A 59 3.40 16.85 7.22
CA TYR A 59 3.17 18.11 6.51
C TYR A 59 1.80 18.71 6.85
N GLY A 60 0.74 17.92 6.82
CA GLY A 60 -0.60 18.40 7.16
C GLY A 60 -0.75 18.84 8.61
N MET A 61 -0.04 18.20 9.56
CA MET A 61 -0.03 18.59 10.96
C MET A 61 0.73 19.90 11.20
N THR A 62 1.82 20.14 10.48
CA THR A 62 2.68 21.33 10.66
C THR A 62 2.17 22.54 9.89
N ALA A 63 1.60 22.35 8.71
CA ALA A 63 1.08 23.44 7.86
C ALA A 63 -0.24 24.04 8.36
N GLY A 64 -0.97 23.34 9.24
CA GLY A 64 -2.23 23.82 9.83
C GLY A 64 -3.28 24.17 8.76
N THR A 65 -3.61 25.47 8.62
CA THR A 65 -4.58 25.97 7.63
C THR A 65 -3.94 26.32 6.28
N GLU A 66 -2.61 26.43 6.20
CA GLU A 66 -1.87 26.81 5.00
C GLU A 66 -1.36 25.59 4.18
N VAL A 67 -2.15 24.54 4.14
CA VAL A 67 -1.80 23.32 3.40
C VAL A 67 -1.80 23.59 1.90
N SER A 68 -0.61 23.49 1.27
CA SER A 68 -0.51 23.52 -0.20
C SER A 68 -1.10 22.27 -0.82
N PHE A 69 -2.05 22.46 -1.73
CA PHE A 69 -2.62 21.36 -2.51
C PHE A 69 -1.54 20.57 -3.27
N GLY A 70 -0.59 21.26 -3.89
CA GLY A 70 0.44 20.62 -4.72
C GLY A 70 1.32 19.67 -3.91
N ILE A 71 1.75 20.06 -2.71
CA ILE A 71 2.60 19.23 -1.85
C ILE A 71 1.81 18.01 -1.34
N LEU A 72 0.60 18.25 -0.81
CA LEU A 72 -0.24 17.17 -0.28
C LEU A 72 -0.62 16.18 -1.39
N PHE A 73 -1.01 16.70 -2.56
CA PHE A 73 -1.34 15.88 -3.72
C PHE A 73 -0.13 15.10 -4.22
N GLY A 74 1.05 15.70 -4.30
CA GLY A 74 2.27 15.03 -4.74
C GLY A 74 2.68 13.87 -3.83
N LEU A 75 2.66 14.08 -2.50
CA LEU A 75 2.96 13.03 -1.53
C LEU A 75 1.92 11.90 -1.56
N TYR A 76 0.65 12.25 -1.69
CA TYR A 76 -0.42 11.27 -1.82
C TYR A 76 -0.30 10.49 -3.14
N ALA A 77 -0.05 11.16 -4.26
CA ALA A 77 0.11 10.53 -5.56
C ALA A 77 1.30 9.55 -5.57
N LEU A 78 2.41 9.94 -4.96
CA LEU A 78 3.58 9.08 -4.80
C LEU A 78 3.23 7.83 -3.98
N SER A 79 2.54 8.01 -2.85
CA SER A 79 2.10 6.89 -2.02
C SER A 79 1.19 5.94 -2.79
N VAL A 80 0.17 6.44 -3.47
CA VAL A 80 -0.78 5.63 -4.24
C VAL A 80 -0.09 4.89 -5.39
N ALA A 81 0.85 5.54 -6.08
CA ALA A 81 1.59 4.94 -7.18
C ALA A 81 2.32 3.66 -6.76
N PHE A 82 2.95 3.67 -5.61
CA PHE A 82 3.64 2.50 -5.06
C PHE A 82 2.74 1.55 -4.27
N TYR A 83 1.62 2.03 -3.74
CA TYR A 83 0.67 1.19 -3.00
C TYR A 83 -0.20 0.33 -3.93
N MET A 84 -0.65 0.84 -5.08
CA MET A 84 -1.54 0.11 -5.99
C MET A 84 -0.97 -1.24 -6.47
N PRO A 85 0.31 -1.36 -6.86
CA PRO A 85 0.86 -2.64 -7.29
C PRO A 85 1.03 -3.64 -6.15
N THR A 86 1.01 -3.22 -4.88
CA THR A 86 1.24 -4.13 -3.74
C THR A 86 0.19 -5.23 -3.63
N ILE A 87 -1.05 -4.97 -4.07
CA ILE A 87 -2.13 -5.96 -4.09
C ILE A 87 -1.79 -7.12 -5.04
N ALA A 88 -1.31 -6.80 -6.25
CA ALA A 88 -0.89 -7.81 -7.22
C ALA A 88 0.38 -8.54 -6.77
N LEU A 89 1.36 -7.79 -6.25
CA LEU A 89 2.62 -8.36 -5.76
C LEU A 89 2.41 -9.29 -4.55
N SER A 90 1.53 -8.94 -3.62
CA SER A 90 1.20 -9.79 -2.47
C SER A 90 0.55 -11.10 -2.88
N ASN A 91 -0.38 -11.06 -3.85
CA ASN A 91 -0.99 -12.26 -4.40
C ASN A 91 0.07 -13.13 -5.12
N SER A 92 0.92 -12.52 -5.94
CA SER A 92 2.00 -13.23 -6.64
C SER A 92 2.98 -13.89 -5.68
N ALA A 93 3.39 -13.17 -4.63
CA ALA A 93 4.28 -13.72 -3.60
C ALA A 93 3.60 -14.88 -2.84
N ALA A 94 2.32 -14.72 -2.48
CA ALA A 94 1.57 -15.78 -1.79
C ALA A 94 1.45 -17.05 -2.65
N PHE A 95 1.13 -16.93 -3.94
CA PHE A 95 1.07 -18.07 -4.85
C PHE A 95 2.43 -18.77 -4.96
N LYS A 96 3.51 -18.02 -5.19
CA LYS A 96 4.86 -18.60 -5.27
C LYS A 96 5.27 -19.34 -3.98
N ILE A 97 4.95 -18.77 -2.81
CA ILE A 97 5.25 -19.38 -1.52
C ILE A 97 4.45 -20.68 -1.33
N LEU A 98 3.17 -20.69 -1.67
CA LEU A 98 2.33 -21.88 -1.60
C LEU A 98 2.86 -23.00 -2.50
N GLU A 99 3.15 -22.69 -3.77
CA GLU A 99 3.71 -23.64 -4.73
C GLU A 99 5.05 -24.22 -4.26
N GLN A 100 5.96 -23.38 -3.76
CA GLN A 100 7.27 -23.82 -3.26
C GLN A 100 7.17 -24.78 -2.06
N ASN A 101 6.10 -24.68 -1.28
CA ASN A 101 5.86 -25.55 -0.13
C ASN A 101 4.91 -26.73 -0.45
N GLY A 102 4.55 -26.93 -1.71
CA GLY A 102 3.70 -28.05 -2.15
C GLY A 102 2.24 -27.92 -1.78
N TYR A 103 1.75 -26.72 -1.48
CA TYR A 103 0.35 -26.43 -1.20
C TYR A 103 -0.44 -26.22 -2.49
N ASP A 104 -1.74 -26.53 -2.43
CA ASP A 104 -2.68 -26.28 -3.52
C ASP A 104 -3.12 -24.82 -3.52
N THR A 105 -2.67 -24.04 -4.51
CA THR A 105 -2.99 -22.61 -4.61
C THR A 105 -4.49 -22.32 -4.71
N ILE A 106 -5.27 -23.24 -5.29
CA ILE A 106 -6.74 -23.07 -5.45
C ILE A 106 -7.44 -23.23 -4.09
N LYS A 107 -6.99 -24.19 -3.29
CA LYS A 107 -7.62 -24.50 -1.98
C LYS A 107 -7.08 -23.64 -0.84
N ASP A 108 -5.76 -23.41 -0.83
CA ASP A 108 -5.07 -22.84 0.33
C ASP A 108 -4.93 -21.31 0.26
N PHE A 109 -5.02 -20.70 -0.93
CA PHE A 109 -4.97 -19.24 -1.06
C PHE A 109 -6.21 -18.50 -0.53
N PRO A 110 -7.46 -18.96 -0.76
CA PRO A 110 -8.65 -18.25 -0.29
C PRO A 110 -8.68 -17.98 1.22
N PRO A 111 -8.33 -18.95 2.11
CA PRO A 111 -8.24 -18.68 3.55
C PRO A 111 -7.24 -17.59 3.89
N ILE A 112 -6.06 -17.58 3.24
CA ILE A 112 -5.02 -16.56 3.46
C ILE A 112 -5.57 -15.16 3.10
N ARG A 113 -6.30 -15.05 2.00
CA ARG A 113 -6.91 -13.79 1.57
C ARG A 113 -7.97 -13.28 2.56
N VAL A 114 -8.70 -14.16 3.22
CA VAL A 114 -9.68 -13.78 4.27
C VAL A 114 -8.99 -13.06 5.43
N PHE A 115 -7.80 -13.51 5.87
CA PHE A 115 -7.04 -12.80 6.90
C PHE A 115 -6.67 -11.38 6.48
N GLY A 116 -6.35 -11.14 5.21
CA GLY A 116 -6.15 -9.79 4.67
C GLY A 116 -7.40 -8.92 4.81
N THR A 117 -8.58 -9.46 4.52
CA THR A 117 -9.85 -8.76 4.70
C THR A 117 -10.13 -8.44 6.18
N VAL A 118 -9.87 -9.38 7.07
CA VAL A 118 -10.00 -9.16 8.54
C VAL A 118 -9.06 -8.06 8.99
N GLY A 119 -7.80 -8.09 8.57
CA GLY A 119 -6.82 -7.03 8.89
C GLY A 119 -7.27 -5.65 8.39
N PHE A 120 -7.82 -5.57 7.18
CA PHE A 120 -8.39 -4.35 6.64
C PHE A 120 -9.55 -3.81 7.48
N ILE A 121 -10.50 -4.67 7.88
CA ILE A 121 -11.63 -4.31 8.73
C ILE A 121 -11.12 -3.78 10.08
N LEU A 122 -10.18 -4.46 10.71
CA LEU A 122 -9.60 -4.04 11.98
C LEU A 122 -8.91 -2.67 11.88
N ALA A 123 -8.15 -2.43 10.80
CA ALA A 123 -7.51 -1.14 10.57
C ALA A 123 -8.54 -0.02 10.36
N MET A 124 -9.62 -0.28 9.61
CA MET A 124 -10.72 0.68 9.44
C MET A 124 -11.42 1.00 10.76
N LEU A 125 -11.74 -0.02 11.56
CA LEU A 125 -12.36 0.18 12.87
C LEU A 125 -11.44 0.98 13.79
N PHE A 126 -10.14 0.66 13.80
CA PHE A 126 -9.17 1.42 14.59
C PHE A 126 -9.17 2.90 14.22
N VAL A 127 -9.03 3.24 12.95
CA VAL A 127 -9.00 4.65 12.50
C VAL A 127 -10.33 5.36 12.73
N ASN A 128 -11.46 4.63 12.69
CA ASN A 128 -12.80 5.20 12.89
C ASN A 128 -13.11 5.45 14.38
N PHE A 129 -12.72 4.55 15.27
CA PHE A 129 -13.09 4.67 16.69
C PHE A 129 -12.05 5.38 17.55
N VAL A 130 -10.76 5.34 17.16
CA VAL A 130 -9.72 6.03 17.92
C VAL A 130 -9.77 7.53 17.69
N THR A 131 -9.76 8.28 18.79
CA THR A 131 -9.72 9.75 18.78
C THR A 131 -8.34 10.26 19.18
N ASN A 132 -7.97 11.43 18.67
CA ASN A 132 -6.78 12.14 19.13
C ASN A 132 -7.04 12.83 20.48
N GLY A 133 -5.98 13.45 21.06
CA GLY A 133 -6.09 14.18 22.34
C GLY A 133 -7.14 15.31 22.37
N ASN A 134 -7.63 15.75 21.22
CA ASN A 134 -8.67 16.77 21.07
C ASN A 134 -10.07 16.16 20.83
N GLY A 135 -10.25 14.86 20.98
CA GLY A 135 -11.52 14.17 20.78
C GLY A 135 -11.95 14.00 19.31
N VAL A 136 -11.07 14.31 18.34
CA VAL A 136 -11.35 14.15 16.91
C VAL A 136 -10.92 12.75 16.48
N GLN A 137 -11.80 12.02 15.80
CA GLN A 137 -11.50 10.70 15.26
C GLN A 137 -10.33 10.76 14.26
N TYR A 138 -9.49 9.71 14.23
CA TYR A 138 -8.32 9.63 13.34
C TYR A 138 -8.70 9.76 11.87
N GLN A 139 -9.84 9.22 11.44
CA GLN A 139 -10.35 9.35 10.06
C GLN A 139 -10.63 10.81 9.63
N HIS A 140 -10.85 11.73 10.57
CA HIS A 140 -11.09 13.15 10.30
C HIS A 140 -9.85 14.02 10.52
N SER A 141 -8.72 13.41 10.87
CA SER A 141 -7.45 14.08 11.13
C SER A 141 -6.32 13.54 10.25
N TYR A 142 -5.17 14.20 10.24
CA TYR A 142 -3.97 13.71 9.55
C TYR A 142 -3.38 12.45 10.19
N ASN A 143 -3.85 12.06 11.39
CA ASN A 143 -3.41 10.83 12.07
C ASN A 143 -3.69 9.57 11.22
N GLN A 144 -4.72 9.54 10.38
CA GLN A 144 -4.96 8.45 9.44
C GLN A 144 -3.77 8.20 8.50
N PHE A 145 -3.10 9.27 8.04
CA PHE A 145 -1.91 9.15 7.20
C PHE A 145 -0.72 8.60 7.98
N ILE A 146 -0.56 9.02 9.24
CA ILE A 146 0.49 8.48 10.14
C ILE A 146 0.27 6.99 10.37
N VAL A 147 -0.95 6.56 10.70
CA VAL A 147 -1.27 5.13 10.89
C VAL A 147 -0.96 4.33 9.62
N SER A 148 -1.40 4.81 8.46
CA SER A 148 -1.13 4.16 7.16
C SER A 148 0.38 4.08 6.87
N GLY A 149 1.11 5.15 7.16
CA GLY A 149 2.55 5.21 6.95
C GLY A 149 3.32 4.25 7.87
N VAL A 150 2.96 4.18 9.16
CA VAL A 150 3.56 3.22 10.11
C VAL A 150 3.30 1.78 9.68
N LEU A 151 2.06 1.46 9.28
CA LEU A 151 1.73 0.12 8.76
C LEU A 151 2.54 -0.21 7.50
N GLY A 152 2.74 0.75 6.59
CA GLY A 152 3.56 0.57 5.40
C GLY A 152 5.03 0.27 5.73
N LEU A 153 5.63 0.99 6.69
CA LEU A 153 7.00 0.71 7.15
C LEU A 153 7.11 -0.63 7.89
N THR A 154 6.10 -0.99 8.66
CA THR A 154 6.04 -2.31 9.31
C THR A 154 6.01 -3.43 8.26
N MET A 155 5.22 -3.26 7.19
CA MET A 155 5.18 -4.19 6.07
C MET A 155 6.52 -4.26 5.31
N LEU A 156 7.23 -3.15 5.16
CA LEU A 156 8.59 -3.18 4.60
C LEU A 156 9.49 -4.14 5.39
N LEU A 157 9.54 -3.99 6.71
CA LEU A 157 10.36 -4.85 7.57
C LEU A 157 9.89 -6.32 7.52
N TYR A 158 8.59 -6.55 7.57
CA TYR A 158 8.01 -7.90 7.49
C TYR A 158 8.34 -8.61 6.17
N CYS A 159 8.30 -7.90 5.05
CA CYS A 159 8.59 -8.49 3.74
C CYS A 159 10.02 -9.04 3.60
N PHE A 160 10.98 -8.54 4.39
CA PHE A 160 12.33 -9.11 4.43
C PHE A 160 12.41 -10.44 5.18
N THR A 161 11.42 -10.79 5.98
CA THR A 161 11.34 -12.09 6.69
C THR A 161 10.66 -13.18 5.86
N LEU A 162 10.01 -12.81 4.74
CA LEU A 162 9.33 -13.75 3.87
C LEU A 162 10.31 -14.66 3.11
N PRO A 163 9.90 -15.90 2.79
CA PRO A 163 10.66 -16.80 1.93
C PRO A 163 11.01 -16.18 0.58
N ASN A 164 12.16 -16.54 0.03
CA ASN A 164 12.61 -15.98 -1.24
C ASN A 164 11.74 -16.50 -2.39
N CYS A 165 11.13 -15.57 -3.16
CA CYS A 165 10.36 -15.85 -4.37
C CYS A 165 11.23 -15.49 -5.59
N PRO A 166 11.97 -16.44 -6.19
CA PRO A 166 12.89 -16.13 -7.30
C PRO A 166 12.14 -15.50 -8.47
N CYS A 167 12.84 -14.62 -9.19
CA CYS A 167 12.34 -14.07 -10.44
C CYS A 167 12.12 -15.20 -11.46
N SER A 168 11.10 -15.08 -12.31
CA SER A 168 10.92 -15.97 -13.45
C SER A 168 12.04 -15.68 -14.46
N THR A 169 13.16 -16.39 -14.35
CA THR A 169 14.14 -16.41 -15.45
C THR A 169 13.44 -17.05 -16.63
N GLY A 170 13.24 -16.26 -17.70
CA GLY A 170 12.55 -16.68 -18.92
C GLY A 170 13.33 -17.72 -19.74
N THR A 171 13.74 -18.82 -19.13
CA THR A 171 14.13 -20.04 -19.77
C THR A 171 12.89 -20.91 -19.85
N GLY A 172 12.24 -20.87 -21.03
CA GLY A 172 11.14 -21.76 -21.33
C GLY A 172 11.58 -23.23 -21.17
N GLU A 173 11.25 -23.82 -20.05
CA GLU A 173 11.02 -25.25 -19.97
C GLU A 173 9.52 -25.48 -20.19
N LYS A 174 9.20 -25.80 -21.44
CA LYS A 174 7.97 -26.48 -21.79
C LYS A 174 8.04 -27.85 -21.11
N GLN A 175 7.17 -28.09 -20.15
CA GLN A 175 6.68 -29.42 -19.85
C GLN A 175 5.21 -29.51 -20.25
#